data_1a08747498496e8811d59e3c29622d49
#
_entry.id   1a08747498496e8811d59e3c29622d49
#
_cell.length_a   1.000
_cell.length_b   1.000
_cell.length_c   1.000
_cell.angle_alpha   90.00
_cell.angle_beta   90.00
_cell.angle_gamma   90.00
#
_symmetry.space_group_name_H-M   'P 1'
#
loop_
_entity.id
_entity.type
_entity.pdbx_description
1 polymer ?
#
loop_
_entity_poly.entity_id
_entity_poly.type
_entity_poly.pdbx_seq_one_letter_code
_entity_poly.pdbx_strand_id
1 'polypeptide(L)'
;MSTAITNIGELVTNDPGRGDGPLGIVRDAALVIEDGAVAWTGPAAEAPAADEAFDAAGRVVLPGFVDSHAHLVFAGERAEEFAARMSGRPYAAGGIRTTVERTRAASDDDLRGNLRRLVGEMARQGTTTVECKSGYGLTVDQEERAVRIAAEVADEVTYLGAHVVPSEYGDDAAGYARLAATDMLAVCAPHARWVDVFCERGAFDADQAREVLEAGIKAGLMPRLHANQLTEGPGVRLAVELDAASADHCTFLGDADVDALASSRTVATLLPGVEFATRQPYPDARRLLDAGATVALATDCNPGSCYSSSMAFCIAVAVRDMRMTPAEAVWSATAGGARALRRTDVGHLAVGARADVHVLDAPSHVHLAYRPGVPQTHVVWKAGHRI
;
A
#
# COMPACT_ATOMS: atom_id res chain seq x y z
N MET A 1 28.71 9.89 -6.16
CA MET A 1 29.17 8.56 -6.64
C MET A 1 28.03 7.97 -7.46
N SER A 2 28.33 7.58 -8.71
CA SER A 2 27.34 7.06 -9.65
C SER A 2 27.48 5.55 -9.82
N THR A 3 26.34 4.85 -9.99
CA THR A 3 26.27 3.41 -10.22
C THR A 3 25.47 3.13 -11.49
N ALA A 4 26.09 2.46 -12.47
CA ALA A 4 25.40 1.97 -13.65
C ALA A 4 24.88 0.53 -13.41
N ILE A 5 23.60 0.30 -13.64
CA ILE A 5 23.03 -1.04 -13.77
C ILE A 5 23.00 -1.36 -15.26
N THR A 6 23.78 -2.34 -15.67
CA THR A 6 24.03 -2.69 -17.08
C THR A 6 23.48 -4.06 -17.44
N ASN A 7 23.50 -4.40 -18.73
CA ASN A 7 23.05 -5.71 -19.22
C ASN A 7 21.63 -6.07 -18.71
N ILE A 8 20.73 -5.08 -18.78
CA ILE A 8 19.32 -5.23 -18.41
C ILE A 8 18.57 -5.80 -19.63
N GLY A 9 18.02 -7.00 -19.50
CA GLY A 9 17.23 -7.61 -20.58
C GLY A 9 15.87 -6.94 -20.78
N GLU A 10 15.23 -6.52 -19.69
CA GLU A 10 13.94 -5.82 -19.69
C GLU A 10 13.98 -4.74 -18.59
N LEU A 11 13.90 -3.47 -18.97
CA LEU A 11 13.75 -2.35 -18.06
C LEU A 11 12.31 -1.85 -18.08
N VAL A 12 11.59 -2.00 -16.97
CA VAL A 12 10.27 -1.41 -16.74
C VAL A 12 10.47 -0.01 -16.17
N THR A 13 10.12 1.02 -16.94
CA THR A 13 10.32 2.40 -16.50
C THR A 13 9.11 3.00 -15.82
N ASN A 14 7.89 2.53 -16.15
CA ASN A 14 6.62 3.18 -15.86
C ASN A 14 6.53 4.63 -16.39
N ASP A 15 7.37 4.96 -17.36
CA ASP A 15 7.34 6.24 -18.08
C ASP A 15 6.71 6.02 -19.45
N PRO A 16 5.45 6.50 -19.69
CA PRO A 16 4.76 6.27 -20.94
C PRO A 16 5.40 7.01 -22.14
N GLY A 17 6.32 7.94 -21.87
CA GLY A 17 7.12 8.63 -22.88
C GLY A 17 8.34 7.82 -23.35
N ARG A 18 8.59 6.65 -22.74
CA ARG A 18 9.75 5.79 -23.02
C ARG A 18 9.32 4.33 -23.23
N GLY A 19 9.92 3.68 -24.23
CA GLY A 19 9.73 2.25 -24.46
C GLY A 19 8.32 1.86 -24.91
N ASP A 20 7.99 0.58 -24.76
CA ASP A 20 6.76 -0.03 -25.26
C ASP A 20 5.71 -0.23 -24.15
N GLY A 21 4.45 0.00 -24.51
CA GLY A 21 3.28 -0.31 -23.70
C GLY A 21 3.15 0.55 -22.43
N PRO A 22 2.17 0.22 -21.54
CA PRO A 22 1.85 1.04 -20.36
C PRO A 22 2.95 1.04 -19.31
N LEU A 23 3.87 0.06 -19.35
CA LEU A 23 5.02 -0.02 -18.44
C LEU A 23 6.25 0.73 -18.97
N GLY A 24 6.24 1.27 -20.20
CA GLY A 24 7.39 1.94 -20.79
C GLY A 24 8.62 1.01 -20.85
N ILE A 25 8.47 -0.18 -21.44
CA ILE A 25 9.53 -1.22 -21.44
C ILE A 25 10.61 -0.87 -22.44
N VAL A 26 11.87 -0.84 -21.97
CA VAL A 26 13.06 -0.73 -22.81
C VAL A 26 13.84 -2.05 -22.76
N ARG A 27 14.20 -2.58 -23.94
CA ARG A 27 14.99 -3.82 -24.08
C ARG A 27 16.48 -3.46 -24.22
N ASP A 28 17.35 -4.41 -23.82
CA ASP A 28 18.81 -4.24 -23.90
C ASP A 28 19.25 -2.89 -23.30
N ALA A 29 18.81 -2.63 -22.07
CA ALA A 29 18.85 -1.34 -21.42
C ALA A 29 19.98 -1.21 -20.40
N ALA A 30 20.21 0.03 -19.98
CA ALA A 30 20.96 0.37 -18.79
C ALA A 30 20.22 1.49 -18.02
N LEU A 31 20.60 1.64 -16.74
CA LEU A 31 20.11 2.69 -15.84
C LEU A 31 21.30 3.20 -15.05
N VAL A 32 21.40 4.53 -14.85
CA VAL A 32 22.41 5.14 -14.00
C VAL A 32 21.76 5.83 -12.81
N ILE A 33 22.30 5.51 -11.63
CA ILE A 33 21.93 6.11 -10.35
C ILE A 33 23.02 7.06 -9.94
N GLU A 34 22.67 8.28 -9.52
CA GLU A 34 23.58 9.27 -8.96
C GLU A 34 22.88 10.05 -7.86
N ASP A 35 23.54 10.25 -6.73
CA ASP A 35 23.05 11.03 -5.59
C ASP A 35 21.62 10.62 -5.12
N GLY A 36 21.34 9.33 -5.14
CA GLY A 36 20.04 8.78 -4.70
C GLY A 36 18.90 8.91 -5.70
N ALA A 37 19.16 9.44 -6.89
CA ALA A 37 18.17 9.63 -7.95
C ALA A 37 18.56 8.85 -9.23
N VAL A 38 17.58 8.61 -10.08
CA VAL A 38 17.80 8.11 -11.45
C VAL A 38 18.38 9.24 -12.29
N ALA A 39 19.65 9.12 -12.67
CA ALA A 39 20.32 10.11 -13.48
C ALA A 39 20.11 9.88 -14.98
N TRP A 40 19.97 8.63 -15.40
CA TRP A 40 19.76 8.27 -16.80
C TRP A 40 19.10 6.90 -16.95
N THR A 41 18.30 6.73 -17.99
CA THR A 41 17.71 5.44 -18.43
C THR A 41 17.62 5.39 -19.95
N GLY A 42 17.91 4.24 -20.56
CA GLY A 42 17.78 4.09 -22.01
C GLY A 42 18.46 2.82 -22.55
N PRO A 43 18.69 2.74 -23.89
CA PRO A 43 19.41 1.66 -24.53
C PRO A 43 20.84 1.54 -24.00
N ALA A 44 21.32 0.33 -23.70
CA ALA A 44 22.64 0.11 -23.11
C ALA A 44 23.81 0.72 -23.91
N ALA A 45 23.67 0.78 -25.25
CA ALA A 45 24.70 1.36 -26.12
C ALA A 45 24.89 2.89 -25.93
N GLU A 46 23.93 3.56 -25.32
CA GLU A 46 23.92 5.01 -25.11
C GLU A 46 24.24 5.38 -23.63
N ALA A 47 24.48 4.38 -22.78
CA ALA A 47 24.68 4.59 -21.37
C ALA A 47 25.92 5.44 -21.08
N PRO A 48 25.81 6.51 -20.26
CA PRO A 48 26.97 7.27 -19.83
C PRO A 48 27.87 6.43 -18.90
N ALA A 49 29.14 6.82 -18.81
CA ALA A 49 30.08 6.21 -17.86
C ALA A 49 29.65 6.51 -16.42
N ALA A 50 29.88 5.55 -15.51
CA ALA A 50 29.62 5.69 -14.08
C ALA A 50 30.86 5.22 -13.28
N ASP A 51 30.90 5.60 -11.98
CA ASP A 51 32.00 5.23 -11.08
C ASP A 51 32.02 3.73 -10.77
N GLU A 52 30.84 3.12 -10.65
CA GLU A 52 30.64 1.70 -10.39
C GLU A 52 29.66 1.08 -11.39
N ALA A 53 29.73 -0.24 -11.58
CA ALA A 53 28.80 -0.97 -12.42
C ALA A 53 28.28 -2.23 -11.72
N PHE A 54 26.98 -2.46 -11.89
CA PHE A 54 26.30 -3.69 -11.51
C PHE A 54 25.77 -4.38 -12.77
N ASP A 55 26.17 -5.63 -13.02
CA ASP A 55 25.69 -6.44 -14.14
C ASP A 55 24.37 -7.12 -13.78
N ALA A 56 23.28 -6.73 -14.42
CA ALA A 56 21.97 -7.37 -14.25
C ALA A 56 21.89 -8.76 -14.92
N ALA A 57 22.89 -9.13 -15.74
CA ALA A 57 22.99 -10.45 -16.39
C ALA A 57 21.72 -10.85 -17.17
N GLY A 58 21.15 -9.92 -17.92
CA GLY A 58 19.93 -10.14 -18.73
C GLY A 58 18.63 -10.16 -17.94
N ARG A 59 18.66 -9.85 -16.63
CA ARG A 59 17.47 -9.83 -15.77
C ARG A 59 16.58 -8.64 -16.06
N VAL A 60 15.33 -8.76 -15.58
CA VAL A 60 14.41 -7.62 -15.56
C VAL A 60 14.71 -6.70 -14.37
N VAL A 61 14.67 -5.40 -14.65
CA VAL A 61 14.76 -4.31 -13.68
C VAL A 61 13.47 -3.52 -13.71
N LEU A 62 12.91 -3.24 -12.55
CA LEU A 62 11.66 -2.49 -12.39
C LEU A 62 11.76 -1.51 -11.21
N PRO A 63 10.85 -0.53 -11.12
CA PRO A 63 10.75 0.32 -9.94
C PRO A 63 10.48 -0.51 -8.70
N GLY A 64 11.00 -0.10 -7.55
CA GLY A 64 10.61 -0.67 -6.28
C GLY A 64 9.08 -0.59 -6.08
N PHE A 65 8.50 -1.61 -5.47
CA PHE A 65 7.08 -1.61 -5.13
C PHE A 65 6.74 -0.51 -4.14
N VAL A 66 5.54 0.04 -4.28
CA VAL A 66 4.97 1.05 -3.40
C VAL A 66 3.77 0.44 -2.69
N ASP A 67 3.96 0.07 -1.43
CA ASP A 67 2.88 -0.44 -0.59
C ASP A 67 2.15 0.72 0.07
N SER A 68 1.00 1.06 -0.50
CA SER A 68 0.23 2.23 -0.12
C SER A 68 -0.80 1.97 0.99
N HIS A 69 -0.83 0.77 1.57
CA HIS A 69 -1.79 0.41 2.62
C HIS A 69 -1.27 -0.74 3.48
N ALA A 70 -0.84 -0.44 4.71
CA ALA A 70 -0.42 -1.45 5.68
C ALA A 70 -0.62 -0.98 7.13
N HIS A 71 -0.83 -1.93 8.07
CA HIS A 71 -1.05 -1.69 9.50
C HIS A 71 0.06 -2.38 10.30
N LEU A 72 1.26 -1.81 10.32
CA LEU A 72 2.47 -2.49 10.81
C LEU A 72 2.78 -2.25 12.29
N VAL A 73 2.13 -1.25 12.93
CA VAL A 73 2.31 -0.98 14.36
C VAL A 73 1.28 -1.76 15.16
N PHE A 74 1.62 -2.98 15.50
CA PHE A 74 0.79 -3.88 16.31
C PHE A 74 1.65 -4.88 17.08
N ALA A 75 1.04 -5.54 18.08
CA ALA A 75 1.61 -6.68 18.80
C ALA A 75 0.68 -7.89 18.75
N GLY A 76 1.30 -9.08 18.82
CA GLY A 76 0.61 -10.35 18.79
C GLY A 76 0.29 -10.83 17.37
N GLU A 77 -0.41 -11.96 17.30
CA GLU A 77 -0.84 -12.61 16.07
C GLU A 77 -2.25 -13.18 16.22
N ARG A 78 -2.86 -13.57 15.11
CA ARG A 78 -4.23 -14.11 15.05
C ARG A 78 -4.30 -15.41 14.23
N ALA A 79 -3.25 -16.23 14.30
CA ALA A 79 -3.16 -17.51 13.55
C ALA A 79 -4.30 -18.48 13.89
N GLU A 80 -4.74 -18.54 15.17
CA GLU A 80 -5.87 -19.38 15.59
C GLU A 80 -7.19 -18.94 14.94
N GLU A 81 -7.41 -17.64 14.81
CA GLU A 81 -8.59 -17.09 14.13
C GLU A 81 -8.55 -17.41 12.63
N PHE A 82 -7.37 -17.29 12.00
CA PHE A 82 -7.19 -17.72 10.62
C PHE A 82 -7.50 -19.21 10.44
N ALA A 83 -7.00 -20.09 11.31
CA ALA A 83 -7.28 -21.52 11.27
C ALA A 83 -8.79 -21.81 11.44
N ALA A 84 -9.46 -21.08 12.32
CA ALA A 84 -10.91 -21.19 12.52
C ALA A 84 -11.69 -20.79 11.26
N ARG A 85 -11.30 -19.72 10.58
CA ARG A 85 -11.89 -19.31 9.29
C ARG A 85 -11.68 -20.37 8.21
N MET A 86 -10.49 -20.92 8.12
CA MET A 86 -10.19 -22.00 7.17
C MET A 86 -11.01 -23.27 7.45
N SER A 87 -11.47 -23.45 8.70
CA SER A 87 -12.36 -24.53 9.11
C SER A 87 -13.86 -24.23 8.91
N GLY A 88 -14.21 -23.09 8.25
CA GLY A 88 -15.58 -22.75 7.90
C GLY A 88 -16.28 -21.76 8.86
N ARG A 89 -15.60 -21.20 9.85
CA ARG A 89 -16.15 -20.08 10.64
C ARG A 89 -16.10 -18.80 9.80
N PRO A 90 -17.20 -18.02 9.72
CA PRO A 90 -17.19 -16.77 8.96
C PRO A 90 -16.23 -15.75 9.58
N TYR A 91 -15.65 -14.87 8.74
CA TYR A 91 -14.90 -13.72 9.21
C TYR A 91 -15.81 -12.76 9.98
N ALA A 92 -15.34 -12.31 11.13
CA ALA A 92 -16.02 -11.30 11.93
C ALA A 92 -14.98 -10.26 12.42
N ALA A 93 -15.31 -8.98 12.29
CA ALA A 93 -14.43 -7.87 12.69
C ALA A 93 -14.12 -7.82 14.21
N GLY A 94 -14.78 -8.63 15.04
CA GLY A 94 -14.57 -8.65 16.50
C GLY A 94 -13.17 -9.06 16.98
N GLY A 95 -12.40 -9.76 16.15
CA GLY A 95 -11.02 -10.18 16.48
C GLY A 95 -10.01 -9.03 16.61
N ILE A 96 -10.31 -7.86 16.09
CA ILE A 96 -9.46 -6.68 16.20
C ILE A 96 -9.22 -6.28 17.68
N ARG A 97 -10.19 -6.55 18.57
CA ARG A 97 -10.07 -6.24 20.02
C ARG A 97 -8.86 -6.93 20.64
N THR A 98 -8.59 -8.18 20.28
CA THR A 98 -7.40 -8.91 20.75
C THR A 98 -6.10 -8.23 20.31
N THR A 99 -6.05 -7.72 19.08
CA THR A 99 -4.89 -6.97 18.59
C THR A 99 -4.74 -5.65 19.36
N VAL A 100 -5.84 -4.93 19.61
CA VAL A 100 -5.85 -3.68 20.40
C VAL A 100 -5.30 -3.93 21.82
N GLU A 101 -5.82 -4.93 22.52
CA GLU A 101 -5.38 -5.28 23.87
C GLU A 101 -3.87 -5.59 23.91
N ARG A 102 -3.38 -6.42 22.99
CA ARG A 102 -1.97 -6.80 22.92
C ARG A 102 -1.08 -5.62 22.55
N THR A 103 -1.52 -4.75 21.63
CA THR A 103 -0.77 -3.57 21.20
C THR A 103 -0.65 -2.55 22.32
N ARG A 104 -1.73 -2.29 23.06
CA ARG A 104 -1.71 -1.40 24.24
C ARG A 104 -0.80 -1.93 25.35
N ALA A 105 -0.72 -3.26 25.53
CA ALA A 105 0.11 -3.89 26.55
C ALA A 105 1.59 -4.04 26.16
N ALA A 106 1.93 -3.96 24.87
CA ALA A 106 3.29 -4.12 24.39
C ALA A 106 4.17 -2.91 24.72
N SER A 107 5.47 -3.12 24.88
CA SER A 107 6.43 -2.03 25.01
C SER A 107 6.66 -1.31 23.68
N ASP A 108 7.18 -0.08 23.72
CA ASP A 108 7.59 0.65 22.51
C ASP A 108 8.64 -0.11 21.72
N ASP A 109 9.57 -0.77 22.38
CA ASP A 109 10.64 -1.53 21.74
C ASP A 109 10.09 -2.76 21.01
N ASP A 110 9.08 -3.44 21.57
CA ASP A 110 8.39 -4.55 20.89
C ASP A 110 7.69 -4.07 19.62
N LEU A 111 6.97 -2.95 19.69
CA LEU A 111 6.29 -2.37 18.52
C LEU A 111 7.27 -1.92 17.44
N ARG A 112 8.36 -1.23 17.84
CA ARG A 112 9.44 -0.85 16.90
C ARG A 112 10.13 -2.06 16.28
N GLY A 113 10.39 -3.08 17.09
CA GLY A 113 10.99 -4.35 16.64
C GLY A 113 10.13 -5.03 15.59
N ASN A 114 8.82 -5.14 15.82
CA ASN A 114 7.88 -5.72 14.85
C ASN A 114 7.78 -4.88 13.56
N LEU A 115 7.65 -3.56 13.68
CA LEU A 115 7.60 -2.65 12.54
C LEU A 115 8.86 -2.78 11.65
N ARG A 116 10.06 -2.71 12.25
CA ARG A 116 11.33 -2.84 11.53
C ARG A 116 11.48 -4.20 10.87
N ARG A 117 11.03 -5.26 11.52
CA ARG A 117 11.03 -6.62 10.96
C ARG A 117 10.16 -6.70 9.71
N LEU A 118 8.92 -6.19 9.77
CA LEU A 118 7.97 -6.22 8.64
C LEU A 118 8.44 -5.33 7.48
N VAL A 119 8.87 -4.11 7.74
CA VAL A 119 9.44 -3.23 6.70
C VAL A 119 10.69 -3.87 6.08
N GLY A 120 11.55 -4.51 6.88
CA GLY A 120 12.69 -5.26 6.38
C GLY A 120 12.31 -6.48 5.53
N GLU A 121 11.22 -7.18 5.87
CA GLU A 121 10.66 -8.26 5.04
C GLU A 121 10.14 -7.74 3.69
N MET A 122 9.42 -6.62 3.70
CA MET A 122 8.93 -5.93 2.50
C MET A 122 10.10 -5.48 1.61
N ALA A 123 11.12 -4.84 2.20
CA ALA A 123 12.29 -4.35 1.49
C ALA A 123 13.05 -5.47 0.77
N ARG A 124 13.28 -6.61 1.45
CA ARG A 124 13.91 -7.79 0.83
C ARG A 124 13.08 -8.41 -0.29
N GLN A 125 11.81 -8.06 -0.43
CA GLN A 125 10.92 -8.49 -1.50
C GLN A 125 10.67 -7.40 -2.55
N GLY A 126 11.42 -6.29 -2.49
CA GLY A 126 11.38 -5.23 -3.50
C GLY A 126 10.46 -4.05 -3.19
N THR A 127 9.80 -4.01 -2.02
CA THR A 127 9.01 -2.85 -1.60
C THR A 127 9.95 -1.79 -1.01
N THR A 128 9.99 -0.62 -1.63
CA THR A 128 10.90 0.48 -1.25
C THR A 128 10.18 1.67 -0.65
N THR A 129 8.87 1.78 -0.85
CA THR A 129 8.02 2.79 -0.24
C THR A 129 6.90 2.10 0.52
N VAL A 130 6.74 2.44 1.79
CA VAL A 130 5.76 1.83 2.69
C VAL A 130 4.95 2.92 3.38
N GLU A 131 3.63 2.82 3.27
CA GLU A 131 2.69 3.55 4.11
C GLU A 131 2.34 2.70 5.33
N CYS A 132 2.25 3.33 6.50
CA CYS A 132 1.87 2.66 7.74
C CYS A 132 0.78 3.42 8.48
N LYS A 133 -0.31 2.72 8.79
CA LYS A 133 -1.45 3.26 9.55
C LYS A 133 -1.31 2.97 11.05
N SER A 134 -1.83 3.87 11.89
CA SER A 134 -2.20 3.57 13.28
C SER A 134 -3.50 2.75 13.35
N GLY A 135 -4.27 2.82 14.41
CA GLY A 135 -5.61 2.21 14.48
C GLY A 135 -5.73 0.98 15.37
N TYR A 136 -4.68 0.62 16.09
CA TYR A 136 -4.73 -0.41 17.14
C TYR A 136 -4.53 0.15 18.55
N GLY A 137 -4.39 1.47 18.69
CA GLY A 137 -4.34 2.16 19.97
C GLY A 137 -5.73 2.49 20.51
N LEU A 138 -6.54 3.16 19.71
CA LEU A 138 -7.93 3.56 19.95
C LEU A 138 -8.13 4.42 21.23
N THR A 139 -7.07 5.02 21.73
CA THR A 139 -7.10 6.09 22.75
C THR A 139 -6.12 7.18 22.34
N VAL A 140 -6.27 8.38 22.90
CA VAL A 140 -5.44 9.53 22.55
C VAL A 140 -3.94 9.20 22.65
N ASP A 141 -3.50 8.72 23.80
CA ASP A 141 -2.08 8.41 24.04
C ASP A 141 -1.55 7.25 23.19
N GLN A 142 -2.38 6.22 22.95
CA GLN A 142 -1.96 5.04 22.21
C GLN A 142 -1.93 5.27 20.70
N GLU A 143 -2.83 6.10 20.15
CA GLU A 143 -2.78 6.48 18.74
C GLU A 143 -1.60 7.43 18.46
N GLU A 144 -1.34 8.43 19.33
CA GLU A 144 -0.14 9.26 19.24
C GLU A 144 1.14 8.41 19.27
N ARG A 145 1.22 7.46 20.20
CA ARG A 145 2.31 6.49 20.29
C ARG A 145 2.49 5.72 18.99
N ALA A 146 1.40 5.24 18.39
CA ALA A 146 1.44 4.44 17.16
C ALA A 146 1.93 5.26 15.96
N VAL A 147 1.42 6.48 15.73
CA VAL A 147 1.88 7.33 14.62
C VAL A 147 3.33 7.78 14.80
N ARG A 148 3.79 8.04 16.04
CA ARG A 148 5.18 8.37 16.32
C ARG A 148 6.13 7.21 15.99
N ILE A 149 5.77 5.99 16.40
CA ILE A 149 6.56 4.79 16.09
C ILE A 149 6.57 4.54 14.57
N ALA A 150 5.43 4.69 13.89
CA ALA A 150 5.35 4.56 12.43
C ALA A 150 6.30 5.56 11.73
N ALA A 151 6.33 6.81 12.18
CA ALA A 151 7.15 7.88 11.59
C ALA A 151 8.67 7.63 11.71
N GLU A 152 9.13 6.73 12.58
CA GLU A 152 10.55 6.37 12.69
C GLU A 152 11.05 5.53 11.49
N VAL A 153 10.16 4.84 10.77
CA VAL A 153 10.56 3.80 9.81
C VAL A 153 9.79 3.87 8.48
N ALA A 154 8.50 4.19 8.51
CA ALA A 154 7.65 4.24 7.31
C ALA A 154 7.92 5.52 6.49
N ASP A 155 7.75 5.41 5.16
CA ASP A 155 7.88 6.57 4.25
C ASP A 155 6.66 7.50 4.37
N GLU A 156 5.49 6.96 4.69
CA GLU A 156 4.22 7.66 4.81
C GLU A 156 3.46 7.17 6.04
N VAL A 157 2.86 8.08 6.80
CA VAL A 157 2.14 7.76 8.04
C VAL A 157 0.70 8.21 7.97
N THR A 158 -0.21 7.31 8.30
CA THR A 158 -1.65 7.54 8.32
C THR A 158 -2.19 7.46 9.74
N TYR A 159 -2.88 8.50 10.16
CA TYR A 159 -3.71 8.49 11.36
C TYR A 159 -5.04 7.79 11.06
N LEU A 160 -5.30 6.66 11.73
CA LEU A 160 -6.53 5.85 11.62
C LEU A 160 -7.18 5.68 13.00
N GLY A 161 -7.43 6.77 13.73
CA GLY A 161 -8.10 6.70 15.04
C GLY A 161 -9.53 6.15 14.95
N ALA A 162 -10.21 6.40 13.85
CA ALA A 162 -11.54 5.86 13.56
C ALA A 162 -11.47 4.52 12.80
N HIS A 163 -10.80 3.52 13.37
CA HIS A 163 -10.70 2.17 12.83
C HIS A 163 -11.88 1.30 13.27
N VAL A 164 -12.14 1.21 14.57
CA VAL A 164 -13.33 0.59 15.17
C VAL A 164 -13.67 1.32 16.46
N VAL A 165 -14.93 1.17 16.91
CA VAL A 165 -15.34 1.69 18.22
C VAL A 165 -14.78 0.78 19.32
N PRO A 166 -13.93 1.28 20.23
CA PRO A 166 -13.38 0.47 21.31
C PRO A 166 -14.45 0.13 22.36
N SER A 167 -14.21 -0.94 23.11
CA SER A 167 -15.18 -1.46 24.07
C SER A 167 -15.59 -0.45 25.14
N GLU A 168 -14.72 0.50 25.47
CA GLU A 168 -14.96 1.55 26.46
C GLU A 168 -16.07 2.53 26.07
N TYR A 169 -16.37 2.62 24.77
CA TYR A 169 -17.44 3.47 24.23
C TYR A 169 -18.75 2.69 24.01
N GLY A 170 -18.77 1.35 24.13
CA GLY A 170 -19.96 0.55 23.93
C GLY A 170 -20.63 0.84 22.58
N ASP A 171 -21.86 1.36 22.60
CA ASP A 171 -22.63 1.70 21.39
C ASP A 171 -22.51 3.21 21.02
N ASP A 172 -21.69 4.01 21.74
CA ASP A 172 -21.50 5.44 21.45
C ASP A 172 -20.46 5.69 20.35
N ALA A 173 -20.73 5.20 19.16
CA ALA A 173 -19.88 5.43 17.99
C ALA A 173 -19.73 6.92 17.65
N ALA A 174 -20.77 7.73 17.83
CA ALA A 174 -20.73 9.15 17.58
C ALA A 174 -19.83 9.89 18.58
N GLY A 175 -19.87 9.53 19.86
CA GLY A 175 -18.96 10.07 20.88
C GLY A 175 -17.50 9.73 20.58
N TYR A 176 -17.23 8.49 20.13
CA TYR A 176 -15.91 8.08 19.75
C TYR A 176 -15.41 8.76 18.46
N ALA A 177 -16.27 8.92 17.44
CA ALA A 177 -15.93 9.65 16.22
C ALA A 177 -15.53 11.10 16.53
N ARG A 178 -16.26 11.78 17.44
CA ARG A 178 -15.88 13.12 17.91
C ARG A 178 -14.50 13.13 18.59
N LEU A 179 -14.19 12.15 19.45
CA LEU A 179 -12.86 12.05 20.06
C LEU A 179 -11.78 11.88 18.97
N ALA A 180 -12.03 11.01 17.99
CA ALA A 180 -11.11 10.80 16.87
C ALA A 180 -10.95 12.06 16.00
N ALA A 181 -12.00 12.89 15.88
CA ALA A 181 -11.97 14.15 15.13
C ALA A 181 -11.38 15.33 15.91
N THR A 182 -11.16 15.22 17.21
CA THR A 182 -10.73 16.34 18.08
C THR A 182 -9.42 16.03 18.82
N ASP A 183 -9.49 15.62 20.08
CA ASP A 183 -8.34 15.49 20.96
C ASP A 183 -7.31 14.48 20.43
N MET A 184 -7.79 13.37 19.87
CA MET A 184 -6.90 12.34 19.31
C MET A 184 -6.22 12.84 18.03
N LEU A 185 -6.97 13.48 17.13
CA LEU A 185 -6.43 14.09 15.91
C LEU A 185 -5.37 15.16 16.26
N ALA A 186 -5.64 16.01 17.25
CA ALA A 186 -4.74 17.11 17.62
C ALA A 186 -3.33 16.64 17.98
N VAL A 187 -3.18 15.50 18.66
CA VAL A 187 -1.88 14.94 19.03
C VAL A 187 -1.25 14.08 17.93
N CYS A 188 -2.07 13.45 17.06
CA CYS A 188 -1.59 12.59 15.99
C CYS A 188 -1.19 13.35 14.72
N ALA A 189 -1.90 14.43 14.37
CA ALA A 189 -1.69 15.17 13.13
C ALA A 189 -0.24 15.66 12.91
N PRO A 190 0.52 16.10 13.93
CA PRO A 190 1.92 16.51 13.74
C PRO A 190 2.85 15.39 13.24
N HIS A 191 2.45 14.12 13.35
CA HIS A 191 3.24 12.94 13.01
C HIS A 191 2.72 12.18 11.80
N ALA A 192 1.58 12.60 11.24
CA ALA A 192 0.91 11.96 10.13
C ALA A 192 0.82 12.89 8.91
N ARG A 193 0.75 12.30 7.73
CA ARG A 193 0.45 13.00 6.49
C ARG A 193 -1.01 12.78 6.05
N TRP A 194 -1.60 11.67 6.51
CA TRP A 194 -2.88 11.16 6.07
C TRP A 194 -3.83 10.99 7.24
N VAL A 195 -5.13 11.16 6.97
CA VAL A 195 -6.23 10.74 7.85
C VAL A 195 -7.06 9.69 7.13
N ASP A 196 -7.46 8.66 7.84
CA ASP A 196 -8.23 7.53 7.32
C ASP A 196 -9.35 7.14 8.29
N VAL A 197 -10.43 6.58 7.77
CA VAL A 197 -11.57 6.07 8.53
C VAL A 197 -12.04 4.75 7.96
N PHE A 198 -12.45 3.81 8.80
CA PHE A 198 -13.13 2.60 8.37
C PHE A 198 -14.64 2.86 8.22
N CYS A 199 -15.03 3.30 7.02
CA CYS A 199 -16.44 3.56 6.67
C CYS A 199 -17.13 2.28 6.23
N GLU A 200 -17.66 1.52 7.18
CA GLU A 200 -18.26 0.22 6.91
C GLU A 200 -19.35 -0.11 7.95
N ARG A 201 -20.27 -0.97 7.57
CA ARG A 201 -21.30 -1.49 8.48
C ARG A 201 -20.67 -2.21 9.68
N GLY A 202 -20.96 -1.70 10.88
CA GLY A 202 -20.40 -2.24 12.13
C GLY A 202 -19.12 -1.52 12.59
N ALA A 203 -18.68 -0.51 11.85
CA ALA A 203 -17.63 0.43 12.26
C ALA A 203 -18.20 1.87 12.25
N PHE A 204 -17.92 2.69 11.26
CA PHE A 204 -18.42 4.06 11.18
C PHE A 204 -19.31 4.25 9.95
N ASP A 205 -20.40 5.03 10.11
CA ASP A 205 -21.26 5.44 9.01
C ASP A 205 -20.63 6.61 8.22
N ALA A 206 -21.30 7.03 7.13
CA ALA A 206 -20.78 8.09 6.26
C ALA A 206 -20.70 9.46 6.94
N ASP A 207 -21.61 9.77 7.86
CA ASP A 207 -21.62 11.07 8.55
C ASP A 207 -20.49 11.13 9.57
N GLN A 208 -20.26 10.06 10.33
CA GLN A 208 -19.13 9.90 11.25
C GLN A 208 -17.78 9.90 10.50
N ALA A 209 -17.71 9.20 9.38
CA ALA A 209 -16.52 9.18 8.54
C ALA A 209 -16.21 10.59 7.98
N ARG A 210 -17.21 11.30 7.51
CA ARG A 210 -17.10 12.69 7.05
C ARG A 210 -16.58 13.61 8.15
N GLU A 211 -17.15 13.53 9.37
CA GLU A 211 -16.71 14.33 10.52
C GLU A 211 -15.20 14.20 10.76
N VAL A 212 -14.69 12.96 10.82
CA VAL A 212 -13.27 12.71 11.07
C VAL A 212 -12.40 13.15 9.89
N LEU A 213 -12.79 12.85 8.65
CA LEU A 213 -12.02 13.22 7.47
C LEU A 213 -11.95 14.73 7.27
N GLU A 214 -13.06 15.45 7.43
CA GLU A 214 -13.07 16.91 7.32
C GLU A 214 -12.27 17.58 8.44
N ALA A 215 -12.28 17.03 9.66
CA ALA A 215 -11.42 17.49 10.74
C ALA A 215 -9.94 17.30 10.40
N GLY A 216 -9.56 16.13 9.85
CA GLY A 216 -8.21 15.85 9.38
C GLY A 216 -7.77 16.80 8.27
N ILE A 217 -8.64 17.07 7.28
CA ILE A 217 -8.37 18.04 6.20
C ILE A 217 -8.12 19.43 6.78
N LYS A 218 -8.95 19.89 7.73
CA LYS A 218 -8.74 21.17 8.44
C LYS A 218 -7.44 21.23 9.22
N ALA A 219 -6.96 20.08 9.74
CA ALA A 219 -5.68 19.96 10.40
C ALA A 219 -4.48 19.84 9.43
N GLY A 220 -4.71 19.86 8.11
CA GLY A 220 -3.69 19.82 7.08
C GLY A 220 -3.33 18.40 6.60
N LEU A 221 -4.06 17.37 7.02
CA LEU A 221 -3.89 16.00 6.54
C LEU A 221 -4.65 15.77 5.23
N MET A 222 -4.17 14.84 4.42
CA MET A 222 -4.88 14.40 3.21
C MET A 222 -5.76 13.18 3.53
N PRO A 223 -7.01 13.12 3.02
CA PRO A 223 -7.92 12.02 3.32
C PRO A 223 -7.62 10.76 2.52
N ARG A 224 -7.88 9.63 3.14
CA ARG A 224 -7.97 8.27 2.58
C ARG A 224 -9.19 7.61 3.20
N LEU A 225 -9.66 6.48 2.69
CA LEU A 225 -10.84 5.84 3.25
C LEU A 225 -10.87 4.33 3.00
N HIS A 226 -10.97 3.53 4.08
CA HIS A 226 -11.40 2.13 3.95
C HIS A 226 -12.88 2.14 3.55
N ALA A 227 -13.20 1.62 2.39
CA ALA A 227 -14.53 1.74 1.80
C ALA A 227 -14.99 0.45 1.12
N ASN A 228 -16.26 0.10 1.34
CA ASN A 228 -16.94 -0.99 0.64
C ASN A 228 -16.19 -2.34 0.73
N GLN A 229 -15.60 -2.63 1.90
CA GLN A 229 -14.85 -3.87 2.14
C GLN A 229 -15.77 -5.07 2.39
N LEU A 230 -16.83 -4.90 3.18
CA LEU A 230 -17.70 -5.98 3.63
C LEU A 230 -19.08 -5.89 2.98
N THR A 231 -19.49 -4.69 2.59
CA THR A 231 -20.80 -4.42 1.99
C THR A 231 -20.71 -3.28 0.97
N GLU A 232 -21.65 -3.24 0.03
CA GLU A 232 -21.89 -2.04 -0.75
C GLU A 232 -22.36 -0.91 0.16
N GLY A 233 -21.72 0.26 0.08
CA GLY A 233 -21.95 1.39 0.98
C GLY A 233 -21.63 2.74 0.34
N PRO A 234 -21.77 3.84 1.08
CA PRO A 234 -21.50 5.19 0.59
C PRO A 234 -20.01 5.58 0.58
N GLY A 235 -19.11 4.74 1.14
CA GLY A 235 -17.71 5.08 1.43
C GLY A 235 -16.93 5.52 0.18
N VAL A 236 -17.04 4.80 -0.93
CA VAL A 236 -16.33 5.15 -2.17
C VAL A 236 -16.74 6.53 -2.69
N ARG A 237 -18.04 6.83 -2.72
CA ARG A 237 -18.54 8.14 -3.17
C ARG A 237 -18.13 9.26 -2.21
N LEU A 238 -18.13 8.99 -0.90
CA LEU A 238 -17.60 9.94 0.09
C LEU A 238 -16.11 10.22 -0.13
N ALA A 239 -15.30 9.18 -0.42
CA ALA A 239 -13.88 9.36 -0.74
C ALA A 239 -13.69 10.26 -1.97
N VAL A 240 -14.47 10.04 -3.04
CA VAL A 240 -14.42 10.86 -4.25
C VAL A 240 -14.87 12.29 -3.96
N GLU A 241 -15.96 12.49 -3.22
CA GLU A 241 -16.47 13.81 -2.84
C GLU A 241 -15.44 14.65 -2.07
N LEU A 242 -14.71 14.02 -1.16
CA LEU A 242 -13.67 14.69 -0.35
C LEU A 242 -12.31 14.76 -1.05
N ASP A 243 -12.22 14.41 -2.34
CA ASP A 243 -10.96 14.31 -3.09
C ASP A 243 -9.91 13.47 -2.33
N ALA A 244 -10.34 12.36 -1.73
CA ALA A 244 -9.42 11.45 -1.04
C ALA A 244 -8.37 10.89 -2.02
N ALA A 245 -7.17 10.66 -1.51
CA ALA A 245 -6.09 10.09 -2.32
C ALA A 245 -6.43 8.68 -2.80
N SER A 246 -7.07 7.90 -1.93
CA SER A 246 -7.55 6.55 -2.26
C SER A 246 -8.85 6.19 -1.55
N ALA A 247 -9.60 5.29 -2.17
CA ALA A 247 -10.61 4.46 -1.55
C ALA A 247 -10.05 3.03 -1.53
N ASP A 248 -9.88 2.49 -0.34
CA ASP A 248 -9.15 1.26 -0.12
C ASP A 248 -10.13 0.09 0.09
N HIS A 249 -9.79 -1.13 -0.34
CA HIS A 249 -10.58 -2.35 -0.51
C HIS A 249 -11.45 -2.37 -1.76
N CYS A 250 -12.50 -1.57 -1.85
CA CYS A 250 -13.39 -1.52 -3.02
C CYS A 250 -13.93 -2.91 -3.45
N THR A 251 -14.18 -3.81 -2.50
CA THR A 251 -14.61 -5.19 -2.77
C THR A 251 -16.05 -5.24 -3.31
N PHE A 252 -16.93 -4.40 -2.75
CA PHE A 252 -18.35 -4.35 -3.12
C PHE A 252 -18.71 -3.00 -3.75
N LEU A 253 -18.71 -2.94 -5.09
CA LEU A 253 -18.94 -1.70 -5.85
C LEU A 253 -20.23 -1.77 -6.68
N GLY A 254 -21.08 -0.76 -6.53
CA GLY A 254 -22.16 -0.46 -7.47
C GLY A 254 -21.64 0.26 -8.73
N ASP A 255 -22.52 0.43 -9.76
CA ASP A 255 -22.15 1.14 -10.99
C ASP A 255 -21.76 2.59 -10.72
N ALA A 256 -22.48 3.27 -9.84
CA ALA A 256 -22.21 4.64 -9.45
C ALA A 256 -20.85 4.83 -8.74
N ASP A 257 -20.35 3.81 -8.03
CA ASP A 257 -19.04 3.85 -7.39
C ASP A 257 -17.91 3.75 -8.43
N VAL A 258 -18.08 2.87 -9.42
CA VAL A 258 -17.13 2.72 -10.54
C VAL A 258 -17.07 3.99 -11.37
N ASP A 259 -18.22 4.58 -11.73
CA ASP A 259 -18.30 5.83 -12.47
C ASP A 259 -17.66 7.00 -11.71
N ALA A 260 -17.87 7.06 -10.40
CA ALA A 260 -17.26 8.08 -9.54
C ALA A 260 -15.73 7.94 -9.52
N LEU A 261 -15.20 6.73 -9.32
CA LEU A 261 -13.75 6.48 -9.34
C LEU A 261 -13.14 6.78 -10.71
N ALA A 262 -13.79 6.35 -11.81
CA ALA A 262 -13.31 6.59 -13.17
C ALA A 262 -13.27 8.08 -13.54
N SER A 263 -14.14 8.89 -12.94
CA SER A 263 -14.26 10.34 -13.20
C SER A 263 -13.45 11.20 -12.22
N SER A 264 -12.64 10.61 -11.34
CA SER A 264 -11.95 11.31 -10.27
C SER A 264 -10.44 11.03 -10.25
N ARG A 265 -9.74 11.67 -9.29
CA ARG A 265 -8.33 11.39 -8.99
C ARG A 265 -8.15 10.38 -7.85
N THR A 266 -9.25 9.97 -7.22
CA THR A 266 -9.23 8.99 -6.14
C THR A 266 -8.83 7.64 -6.70
N VAL A 267 -7.80 7.04 -6.11
CA VAL A 267 -7.28 5.74 -6.55
C VAL A 267 -8.07 4.62 -5.87
N ALA A 268 -8.51 3.63 -6.61
CA ALA A 268 -9.04 2.39 -6.05
C ALA A 268 -7.87 1.50 -5.62
N THR A 269 -7.58 1.42 -4.33
CA THR A 269 -6.52 0.54 -3.80
C THR A 269 -7.10 -0.81 -3.45
N LEU A 270 -6.76 -1.83 -4.23
CA LEU A 270 -7.25 -3.19 -4.06
C LEU A 270 -6.28 -4.01 -3.22
N LEU A 271 -6.79 -4.85 -2.32
CA LEU A 271 -6.04 -5.52 -1.27
C LEU A 271 -6.22 -7.05 -1.36
N PRO A 272 -5.78 -7.70 -2.47
CA PRO A 272 -6.17 -9.08 -2.79
C PRO A 272 -5.73 -10.12 -1.74
N GLY A 273 -4.77 -9.79 -0.89
CA GLY A 273 -4.37 -10.63 0.24
C GLY A 273 -5.45 -10.76 1.31
N VAL A 274 -6.32 -9.75 1.43
CA VAL A 274 -7.45 -9.75 2.36
C VAL A 274 -8.50 -10.78 1.93
N GLU A 275 -8.94 -10.70 0.69
CA GLU A 275 -9.95 -11.62 0.14
C GLU A 275 -9.42 -13.06 0.16
N PHE A 276 -8.14 -13.26 -0.16
CA PHE A 276 -7.49 -14.56 -0.04
C PHE A 276 -7.56 -15.12 1.38
N ALA A 277 -7.19 -14.31 2.38
CA ALA A 277 -7.12 -14.77 3.77
C ALA A 277 -8.48 -14.81 4.49
N THR A 278 -9.48 -14.06 4.01
CA THR A 278 -10.83 -14.01 4.59
C THR A 278 -11.87 -14.82 3.83
N ARG A 279 -11.52 -15.37 2.67
CA ARG A 279 -12.43 -16.07 1.74
C ARG A 279 -13.60 -15.18 1.27
N GLN A 280 -13.38 -13.90 1.17
CA GLN A 280 -14.31 -12.97 0.54
C GLN A 280 -14.21 -13.04 -0.99
N PRO A 281 -15.24 -12.59 -1.74
CA PRO A 281 -15.11 -12.39 -3.19
C PRO A 281 -14.06 -11.33 -3.47
N TYR A 282 -13.30 -11.50 -4.57
CA TYR A 282 -12.34 -10.49 -5.00
C TYR A 282 -13.04 -9.28 -5.64
N PRO A 283 -12.51 -8.05 -5.49
CA PRO A 283 -12.99 -6.89 -6.22
C PRO A 283 -12.83 -7.08 -7.74
N ASP A 284 -13.76 -6.56 -8.53
CA ASP A 284 -13.70 -6.64 -10.00
C ASP A 284 -12.75 -5.58 -10.57
N ALA A 285 -11.43 -5.87 -10.50
CA ALA A 285 -10.41 -4.97 -11.03
C ALA A 285 -10.58 -4.73 -12.53
N ARG A 286 -11.06 -5.74 -13.29
CA ARG A 286 -11.27 -5.57 -14.74
C ARG A 286 -12.29 -4.49 -15.03
N ARG A 287 -13.42 -4.47 -14.31
CA ARG A 287 -14.46 -3.45 -14.43
C ARG A 287 -13.94 -2.04 -14.14
N LEU A 288 -13.11 -1.89 -13.08
CA LEU A 288 -12.49 -0.60 -12.74
C LEU A 288 -11.53 -0.11 -13.85
N LEU A 289 -10.64 -1.00 -14.31
CA LEU A 289 -9.66 -0.67 -15.35
C LEU A 289 -10.33 -0.35 -16.69
N ASP A 290 -11.34 -1.12 -17.09
CA ASP A 290 -12.09 -0.89 -18.34
C ASP A 290 -12.89 0.42 -18.30
N ALA A 291 -13.34 0.85 -17.12
CA ALA A 291 -13.96 2.14 -16.91
C ALA A 291 -12.95 3.32 -16.87
N GLY A 292 -11.65 3.04 -16.83
CA GLY A 292 -10.59 4.05 -16.78
C GLY A 292 -10.24 4.54 -15.39
N ALA A 293 -10.70 3.86 -14.33
CA ALA A 293 -10.30 4.19 -12.95
C ALA A 293 -8.81 3.89 -12.73
N THR A 294 -8.15 4.71 -11.92
CA THR A 294 -6.79 4.42 -11.47
C THR A 294 -6.82 3.35 -10.38
N VAL A 295 -6.09 2.25 -10.57
CA VAL A 295 -6.03 1.13 -9.63
C VAL A 295 -4.63 1.03 -9.02
N ALA A 296 -4.56 0.82 -7.71
CA ALA A 296 -3.37 0.42 -6.97
C ALA A 296 -3.55 -0.97 -6.37
N LEU A 297 -2.43 -1.66 -6.11
CA LEU A 297 -2.36 -2.85 -5.27
C LEU A 297 -1.56 -2.54 -4.01
N ALA A 298 -2.02 -3.05 -2.88
CA ALA A 298 -1.30 -2.96 -1.62
C ALA A 298 -1.47 -4.25 -0.81
N THR A 299 -0.67 -4.42 0.25
CA THR A 299 -0.66 -5.69 1.00
C THR A 299 -1.75 -5.76 2.04
N ASP A 300 -2.17 -4.64 2.62
CA ASP A 300 -2.93 -4.60 3.88
C ASP A 300 -2.27 -5.49 4.95
N CYS A 301 -0.95 -5.43 5.05
CA CYS A 301 -0.22 -6.26 6.01
C CYS A 301 -0.66 -5.94 7.44
N ASN A 302 -1.42 -6.86 8.02
CA ASN A 302 -1.97 -6.76 9.37
C ASN A 302 -2.21 -8.16 9.96
N PRO A 303 -2.31 -8.33 11.29
CA PRO A 303 -2.42 -9.66 11.88
C PRO A 303 -3.80 -10.31 11.69
N GLY A 304 -4.82 -9.56 11.29
CA GLY A 304 -6.21 -10.01 11.26
C GLY A 304 -6.71 -10.53 9.93
N SER A 305 -6.68 -9.70 8.92
CA SER A 305 -7.25 -9.96 7.60
C SER A 305 -6.21 -10.38 6.56
N CYS A 306 -4.95 -9.93 6.70
CA CYS A 306 -3.88 -10.29 5.75
C CYS A 306 -2.50 -10.18 6.41
N TYR A 307 -1.95 -11.27 6.93
CA TYR A 307 -0.62 -11.24 7.50
C TYR A 307 0.44 -11.62 6.47
N SER A 308 0.47 -10.86 5.37
CA SER A 308 1.43 -11.01 4.28
C SER A 308 2.11 -9.67 3.97
N SER A 309 3.43 -9.67 3.93
CA SER A 309 4.29 -8.53 3.53
C SER A 309 4.73 -8.62 2.05
N SER A 310 4.07 -9.48 1.24
CA SER A 310 4.52 -9.82 -0.12
C SER A 310 3.67 -9.13 -1.19
N MET A 311 4.20 -8.07 -1.79
CA MET A 311 3.58 -7.46 -2.97
C MET A 311 3.56 -8.40 -4.18
N ALA A 312 4.58 -9.26 -4.34
CA ALA A 312 4.58 -10.27 -5.40
C ALA A 312 3.41 -11.26 -5.28
N PHE A 313 3.01 -11.61 -4.05
CA PHE A 313 1.81 -12.41 -3.81
C PHE A 313 0.55 -11.65 -4.23
N CYS A 314 0.42 -10.38 -3.88
CA CYS A 314 -0.71 -9.52 -4.29
C CYS A 314 -0.82 -9.43 -5.82
N ILE A 315 0.32 -9.24 -6.52
CA ILE A 315 0.38 -9.24 -7.99
C ILE A 315 -0.12 -10.58 -8.57
N ALA A 316 0.35 -11.70 -8.03
CA ALA A 316 -0.03 -13.02 -8.54
C ALA A 316 -1.54 -13.29 -8.37
N VAL A 317 -2.11 -12.93 -7.22
CA VAL A 317 -3.55 -13.05 -6.95
C VAL A 317 -4.35 -12.11 -7.86
N ALA A 318 -3.93 -10.86 -8.02
CA ALA A 318 -4.61 -9.89 -8.88
C ALA A 318 -4.67 -10.36 -10.35
N VAL A 319 -3.58 -10.94 -10.85
CA VAL A 319 -3.55 -11.50 -12.22
C VAL A 319 -4.49 -12.71 -12.33
N ARG A 320 -4.41 -13.65 -11.37
CA ARG A 320 -5.14 -14.91 -11.45
C ARG A 320 -6.64 -14.75 -11.18
N ASP A 321 -7.01 -14.01 -10.13
CA ASP A 321 -8.37 -14.00 -9.60
C ASP A 321 -9.13 -12.70 -9.90
N MET A 322 -8.43 -11.57 -10.11
CA MET A 322 -9.04 -10.27 -10.42
C MET A 322 -8.94 -9.88 -11.90
N ARG A 323 -8.47 -10.80 -12.76
CA ARG A 323 -8.39 -10.64 -14.23
C ARG A 323 -7.55 -9.46 -14.69
N MET A 324 -6.54 -9.06 -13.92
CA MET A 324 -5.54 -8.10 -14.35
C MET A 324 -4.52 -8.78 -15.26
N THR A 325 -4.00 -8.06 -16.25
CA THR A 325 -2.79 -8.50 -16.96
C THR A 325 -1.56 -8.33 -16.05
N PRO A 326 -0.46 -9.10 -16.27
CA PRO A 326 0.77 -8.91 -15.51
C PRO A 326 1.28 -7.46 -15.53
N ALA A 327 1.16 -6.77 -16.66
CA ALA A 327 1.56 -5.38 -16.81
C ALA A 327 0.71 -4.44 -15.94
N GLU A 328 -0.61 -4.60 -15.96
CA GLU A 328 -1.52 -3.81 -15.10
C GLU A 328 -1.24 -4.04 -13.62
N ALA A 329 -1.01 -5.29 -13.21
CA ALA A 329 -0.75 -5.61 -11.81
C ALA A 329 0.61 -5.04 -11.32
N VAL A 330 1.67 -5.10 -12.14
CA VAL A 330 2.97 -4.49 -11.83
C VAL A 330 2.87 -2.97 -11.78
N TRP A 331 2.16 -2.36 -12.74
CA TRP A 331 1.92 -0.92 -12.73
C TRP A 331 1.16 -0.49 -11.47
N SER A 332 0.12 -1.24 -11.06
CA SER A 332 -0.69 -0.97 -9.87
C SER A 332 0.09 -1.12 -8.58
N ALA A 333 1.07 -2.04 -8.53
CA ALA A 333 1.96 -2.27 -7.38
C ALA A 333 3.14 -1.28 -7.30
N THR A 334 3.31 -0.43 -8.30
CA THR A 334 4.41 0.55 -8.41
C THR A 334 3.84 1.96 -8.61
N ALA A 335 3.61 2.39 -9.86
CA ALA A 335 3.07 3.70 -10.18
C ALA A 335 1.64 3.92 -9.63
N GLY A 336 0.80 2.89 -9.60
CA GLY A 336 -0.53 2.94 -8.97
C GLY A 336 -0.45 3.23 -7.48
N GLY A 337 0.41 2.50 -6.74
CA GLY A 337 0.68 2.75 -5.32
C GLY A 337 1.22 4.16 -5.06
N ALA A 338 2.14 4.64 -5.92
CA ALA A 338 2.64 6.00 -5.84
C ALA A 338 1.52 7.05 -6.00
N ARG A 339 0.60 6.84 -6.95
CA ARG A 339 -0.57 7.71 -7.13
C ARG A 339 -1.51 7.70 -5.92
N ALA A 340 -1.73 6.52 -5.29
CA ALA A 340 -2.51 6.40 -4.06
C ALA A 340 -1.88 7.15 -2.88
N LEU A 341 -0.58 7.42 -2.94
CA LEU A 341 0.16 8.24 -1.98
C LEU A 341 0.41 9.68 -2.50
N ARG A 342 -0.17 10.06 -3.64
CA ARG A 342 0.09 11.35 -4.29
C ARG A 342 1.59 11.70 -4.37
N ARG A 343 2.43 10.65 -4.57
CA ARG A 343 3.87 10.74 -4.78
C ARG A 343 4.16 10.78 -6.27
N THR A 344 5.10 11.63 -6.65
CA THR A 344 5.55 11.81 -8.04
C THR A 344 7.02 11.47 -8.25
N ASP A 345 7.69 11.07 -7.20
CA ASP A 345 9.13 10.79 -7.16
C ASP A 345 9.47 9.29 -7.01
N VAL A 346 8.46 8.43 -6.85
CA VAL A 346 8.60 6.97 -6.68
C VAL A 346 7.65 6.20 -7.60
N GLY A 347 7.85 4.87 -7.70
CA GLY A 347 7.02 3.99 -8.51
C GLY A 347 7.31 4.03 -10.00
N HIS A 348 8.32 4.77 -10.44
CA HIS A 348 8.83 4.83 -11.81
C HIS A 348 10.34 5.06 -11.84
N LEU A 349 10.98 4.84 -12.99
CA LEU A 349 12.42 5.02 -13.20
C LEU A 349 12.70 6.13 -14.25
N ALA A 350 11.86 7.15 -14.32
CA ALA A 350 12.14 8.34 -15.10
C ALA A 350 13.31 9.13 -14.48
N VAL A 351 14.05 9.87 -15.29
CA VAL A 351 15.16 10.72 -14.80
C VAL A 351 14.65 11.71 -13.75
N GLY A 352 15.36 11.83 -12.65
CA GLY A 352 15.02 12.64 -11.48
C GLY A 352 14.17 11.92 -10.42
N ALA A 353 13.64 10.73 -10.70
CA ALA A 353 12.96 9.91 -9.69
C ALA A 353 13.93 9.44 -8.60
N ARG A 354 13.43 9.19 -7.39
CA ARG A 354 14.19 8.50 -6.36
C ARG A 354 14.64 7.13 -6.89
N ALA A 355 15.92 6.83 -6.75
CA ALA A 355 16.49 5.59 -7.28
C ALA A 355 16.06 4.36 -6.44
N ASP A 356 14.80 4.00 -6.56
CA ASP A 356 14.18 2.83 -5.98
C ASP A 356 14.11 1.76 -7.07
N VAL A 357 15.04 0.83 -7.04
CA VAL A 357 15.23 -0.14 -8.13
C VAL A 357 15.12 -1.56 -7.59
N HIS A 358 14.34 -2.39 -8.28
CA HIS A 358 14.16 -3.79 -7.96
C HIS A 358 14.62 -4.66 -9.15
N VAL A 359 15.61 -5.49 -8.96
CA VAL A 359 16.09 -6.49 -9.94
C VAL A 359 15.52 -7.84 -9.55
N LEU A 360 14.80 -8.48 -10.47
CA LEU A 360 14.30 -9.84 -10.26
C LEU A 360 15.30 -10.88 -10.78
N ASP A 361 15.32 -12.05 -10.15
CA ASP A 361 16.00 -13.24 -10.69
C ASP A 361 15.15 -13.92 -11.77
N ALA A 362 14.78 -13.13 -12.76
CA ALA A 362 13.90 -13.52 -13.86
C ALA A 362 14.16 -12.64 -15.09
N PRO A 363 13.87 -13.11 -16.31
CA PRO A 363 14.07 -12.35 -17.56
C PRO A 363 12.92 -11.37 -17.87
N SER A 364 11.79 -11.44 -17.17
CA SER A 364 10.60 -10.60 -17.44
C SER A 364 9.76 -10.40 -16.19
N HIS A 365 9.10 -9.22 -16.09
CA HIS A 365 8.13 -8.88 -15.04
C HIS A 365 6.97 -9.88 -14.94
N VAL A 366 6.63 -10.59 -16.03
CA VAL A 366 5.58 -11.60 -16.04
C VAL A 366 5.81 -12.70 -15.01
N HIS A 367 7.06 -12.95 -14.65
CA HIS A 367 7.42 -14.01 -13.69
C HIS A 367 6.88 -13.74 -12.29
N LEU A 368 6.61 -12.51 -11.90
CA LEU A 368 5.95 -12.19 -10.62
C LEU A 368 4.62 -12.92 -10.46
N ALA A 369 3.84 -13.02 -11.54
CA ALA A 369 2.58 -13.77 -11.55
C ALA A 369 2.74 -15.23 -12.00
N TYR A 370 3.68 -15.49 -12.93
CA TYR A 370 3.87 -16.82 -13.53
C TYR A 370 4.53 -17.83 -12.58
N ARG A 371 5.38 -17.38 -11.66
CA ARG A 371 6.06 -18.21 -10.67
C ARG A 371 5.75 -17.80 -9.24
N PRO A 372 4.45 -17.83 -8.82
CA PRO A 372 4.05 -17.40 -7.48
C PRO A 372 4.68 -18.27 -6.39
N GLY A 373 4.93 -17.66 -5.22
CA GLY A 373 5.44 -18.37 -4.04
C GLY A 373 6.94 -18.71 -4.08
N VAL A 374 7.67 -18.26 -5.10
CA VAL A 374 9.13 -18.42 -5.19
C VAL A 374 9.80 -17.07 -4.95
N PRO A 375 10.83 -16.96 -4.09
CA PRO A 375 11.61 -15.73 -3.98
C PRO A 375 12.20 -15.34 -5.33
N GLN A 376 11.88 -14.16 -5.82
CA GLN A 376 12.32 -13.71 -7.14
C GLN A 376 13.16 -12.44 -7.07
N THR A 377 13.34 -11.86 -5.90
CA THR A 377 14.16 -10.66 -5.73
C THR A 377 15.64 -11.05 -5.80
N HIS A 378 16.39 -10.46 -6.73
CA HIS A 378 17.82 -10.62 -6.82
C HIS A 378 18.54 -9.56 -5.99
N VAL A 379 18.16 -8.28 -6.16
CA VAL A 379 18.73 -7.16 -5.41
C VAL A 379 17.78 -5.95 -5.47
N VAL A 380 17.85 -5.11 -4.44
CA VAL A 380 17.04 -3.89 -4.31
C VAL A 380 17.92 -2.71 -3.97
N TRP A 381 17.61 -1.55 -4.55
CA TRP A 381 18.11 -0.24 -4.12
C TRP A 381 16.94 0.60 -3.61
N LYS A 382 17.14 1.28 -2.48
CA LYS A 382 16.26 2.31 -1.98
C LYS A 382 17.01 3.62 -1.89
N ALA A 383 16.52 4.65 -2.57
CA ALA A 383 17.16 5.95 -2.66
C ALA A 383 18.65 5.84 -3.10
N GLY A 384 18.94 4.96 -4.04
CA GLY A 384 20.28 4.70 -4.57
C GLY A 384 21.17 3.82 -3.70
N HIS A 385 20.75 3.42 -2.52
CA HIS A 385 21.49 2.52 -1.63
C HIS A 385 21.01 1.09 -1.76
N ARG A 386 21.97 0.19 -1.99
CA ARG A 386 21.70 -1.24 -2.05
C ARG A 386 21.34 -1.78 -0.64
N ILE A 387 20.25 -2.57 -0.53
CA ILE A 387 19.72 -3.13 0.71
C ILE A 387 19.66 -4.66 0.66
#